data_b2244128326297ba72774ab6c4af3a4d
#
_entry.id   b2244128326297ba72774ab6c4af3a4d
#
_cell.length_a   1.000
_cell.length_b   1.000
_cell.length_c   1.000
_cell.angle_alpha   90.00
_cell.angle_beta   90.00
_cell.angle_gamma   90.00
#
_symmetry.space_group_name_H-M   'P 1'
#
loop_
_entity.id
_entity.type
_entity.pdbx_description
1 polymer ?
#
loop_
_entity_poly.entity_id
_entity_poly.type
_entity_poly.pdbx_seq_one_letter_code
_entity_poly.pdbx_strand_id
1 'polypeptide(L)'
;MVLVHLGAAALKLGKTVVHYTLELADTIVASRYDSCITKIPLGQLHSFKEEIYEQVQDVEGTLIVKEYPTKSASTRSLRTHLEKLKMRDILPDMVLVDYGDLLRPVSAQKEKRNELESIYEELRGIAAEYEAPVWTASQTNRSGLNAEVITMES
;
A
#
# COMPACT_ATOMS: atom_id res chain seq x y z
N MET A 1 1.57 8.32 -5.04
CA MET A 1 2.22 9.20 -4.03
C MET A 1 1.37 9.43 -2.78
N VAL A 2 0.04 9.53 -2.85
CA VAL A 2 -0.83 9.76 -1.67
C VAL A 2 -0.65 8.68 -0.61
N LEU A 3 -0.64 7.40 -0.98
CA LEU A 3 -0.47 6.28 -0.03
C LEU A 3 0.85 6.38 0.75
N VAL A 4 1.95 6.77 0.10
CA VAL A 4 3.25 6.98 0.78
C VAL A 4 3.16 8.11 1.81
N HIS A 5 2.45 9.20 1.51
CA HIS A 5 2.25 10.31 2.46
C HIS A 5 1.44 9.87 3.69
N LEU A 6 0.37 9.08 3.48
CA LEU A 6 -0.42 8.51 4.58
C LEU A 6 0.44 7.60 5.45
N GLY A 7 1.20 6.69 4.82
CA GLY A 7 2.12 5.81 5.53
C GLY A 7 3.20 6.57 6.30
N ALA A 8 3.84 7.57 5.68
CA ALA A 8 4.86 8.38 6.33
C ALA A 8 4.30 9.18 7.52
N ALA A 9 3.05 9.68 7.43
CA ALA A 9 2.39 10.33 8.55
C ALA A 9 2.16 9.36 9.71
N ALA A 10 1.71 8.12 9.43
CA ALA A 10 1.51 7.09 10.44
C ALA A 10 2.84 6.68 11.10
N LEU A 11 3.92 6.53 10.31
CA LEU A 11 5.26 6.22 10.84
C LEU A 11 5.77 7.27 11.82
N LYS A 12 5.56 8.56 11.53
CA LYS A 12 5.91 9.67 12.43
C LYS A 12 5.13 9.66 13.75
N LEU A 13 4.00 8.96 13.79
CA LEU A 13 3.20 8.73 15.00
C LEU A 13 3.55 7.41 15.71
N GLY A 14 4.67 6.78 15.36
CA GLY A 14 5.11 5.53 15.96
C GLY A 14 4.30 4.30 15.53
N LYS A 15 3.56 4.38 14.40
CA LYS A 15 2.66 3.32 13.95
C LYS A 15 3.35 2.29 13.05
N THR A 16 2.84 1.06 13.05
CA THR A 16 3.27 -0.01 12.16
C THR A 16 2.48 0.04 10.86
N VAL A 17 3.18 0.28 9.76
CA VAL A 17 2.60 0.37 8.40
C VAL A 17 3.07 -0.80 7.55
N VAL A 18 2.14 -1.54 6.98
CA VAL A 18 2.41 -2.58 5.98
C VAL A 18 1.97 -2.07 4.61
N HIS A 19 2.92 -1.89 3.70
CA HIS A 19 2.68 -1.37 2.35
C HIS A 19 2.93 -2.47 1.31
N TYR A 20 1.84 -2.91 0.69
CA TYR A 20 1.88 -3.83 -0.44
C TYR A 20 1.98 -3.05 -1.73
N THR A 21 3.03 -3.30 -2.52
CA THR A 21 3.18 -2.74 -3.86
C THR A 21 3.00 -3.82 -4.91
N LEU A 22 2.15 -3.56 -5.90
CA LEU A 22 1.76 -4.48 -6.96
C LEU A 22 2.24 -4.00 -8.35
N GLU A 23 2.80 -2.81 -8.41
CA GLU A 23 3.26 -2.16 -9.64
C GLU A 23 4.74 -1.79 -9.57
N LEU A 24 5.18 -1.27 -8.43
CA LEU A 24 6.54 -0.74 -8.26
C LEU A 24 7.38 -1.70 -7.42
N ALA A 25 8.69 -1.73 -7.70
CA ALA A 25 9.64 -2.43 -6.84
C ALA A 25 9.63 -1.85 -5.41
N ASP A 26 9.85 -2.70 -4.43
CA ASP A 26 9.90 -2.34 -3.00
C ASP A 26 10.95 -1.26 -2.72
N THR A 27 12.10 -1.31 -3.39
CA THR A 27 13.18 -0.32 -3.31
C THR A 27 12.73 1.07 -3.78
N ILE A 28 11.90 1.14 -4.83
CA ILE A 28 11.33 2.40 -5.32
C ILE A 28 10.34 2.97 -4.30
N VAL A 29 9.51 2.12 -3.71
CA VAL A 29 8.57 2.54 -2.67
C VAL A 29 9.33 3.01 -1.44
N ALA A 30 10.36 2.28 -0.98
CA ALA A 30 11.23 2.69 0.13
C ALA A 30 11.87 4.07 -0.12
N SER A 31 12.45 4.30 -1.31
CA SER A 31 13.01 5.61 -1.67
C SER A 31 11.98 6.75 -1.62
N ARG A 32 10.73 6.48 -1.96
CA ARG A 32 9.65 7.47 -1.82
C ARG A 32 9.31 7.79 -0.37
N TYR A 33 9.40 6.79 0.53
CA TYR A 33 9.27 7.03 1.97
C TYR A 33 10.44 7.87 2.49
N ASP A 34 11.68 7.54 2.11
CA ASP A 34 12.86 8.33 2.49
C ASP A 34 12.70 9.79 2.07
N SER A 35 12.35 10.03 0.80
CA SER A 35 12.09 11.37 0.30
C SER A 35 10.94 12.08 1.02
N CYS A 36 9.87 11.36 1.36
CA CYS A 36 8.73 11.95 2.06
C CYS A 36 9.05 12.31 3.52
N ILE A 37 9.84 11.49 4.20
CA ILE A 37 10.22 11.69 5.60
C ILE A 37 11.26 12.80 5.72
N THR A 38 12.33 12.77 4.90
CA THR A 38 13.47 13.67 4.98
C THR A 38 13.29 14.98 4.21
N LYS A 39 12.30 15.03 3.30
CA LYS A 39 12.08 16.15 2.35
C LYS A 39 13.18 16.30 1.30
N ILE A 40 14.11 15.35 1.20
CA ILE A 40 15.12 15.33 0.16
C ILE A 40 14.48 14.84 -1.15
N PRO A 41 14.67 15.53 -2.28
CA PRO A 41 14.13 15.10 -3.57
C PRO A 41 14.63 13.73 -3.99
N LEU A 42 13.76 12.92 -4.60
CA LEU A 42 14.08 11.54 -5.04
C LEU A 42 15.39 11.43 -5.83
N GLY A 43 15.63 12.36 -6.75
CA GLY A 43 16.84 12.39 -7.57
C GLY A 43 18.13 12.70 -6.81
N GLN A 44 18.05 13.13 -5.57
CA GLN A 44 19.20 13.52 -4.74
C GLN A 44 19.46 12.52 -3.60
N LEU A 45 18.60 11.55 -3.36
CA LEU A 45 18.73 10.62 -2.22
C LEU A 45 20.11 9.95 -2.15
N HIS A 46 20.68 9.58 -3.30
CA HIS A 46 21.98 8.90 -3.33
C HIS A 46 23.13 9.76 -2.82
N SER A 47 23.00 11.11 -2.90
CA SER A 47 24.03 12.08 -2.45
C SER A 47 23.93 12.39 -0.95
N PHE A 48 22.83 12.07 -0.29
CA PHE A 48 22.52 12.39 1.11
C PHE A 48 22.27 11.15 1.97
N LYS A 49 22.94 10.04 1.67
CA LYS A 49 22.67 8.75 2.33
C LYS A 49 22.83 8.78 3.84
N GLU A 50 23.87 9.44 4.35
CA GLU A 50 24.16 9.54 5.79
C GLU A 50 23.08 10.34 6.50
N GLU A 51 22.71 11.50 5.95
CA GLU A 51 21.66 12.37 6.49
C GLU A 51 20.29 11.66 6.49
N ILE A 52 19.98 10.92 5.41
CA ILE A 52 18.76 10.14 5.32
C ILE A 52 18.73 9.05 6.39
N TYR A 53 19.84 8.33 6.55
CA TYR A 53 19.97 7.27 7.53
C TYR A 53 19.71 7.78 8.96
N GLU A 54 20.33 8.91 9.34
CA GLU A 54 20.13 9.56 10.64
C GLU A 54 18.66 9.95 10.85
N GLN A 55 18.05 10.67 9.89
CA GLN A 55 16.67 11.13 10.01
C GLN A 55 15.65 9.98 10.04
N VAL A 56 15.89 8.90 9.28
CA VAL A 56 14.99 7.74 9.25
C VAL A 56 15.10 6.92 10.53
N GLN A 57 16.28 6.84 11.15
CA GLN A 57 16.44 6.17 12.45
C GLN A 57 15.65 6.83 13.59
N ASP A 58 15.41 8.14 13.51
CA ASP A 58 14.62 8.87 14.49
C ASP A 58 13.10 8.62 14.37
N VAL A 59 12.68 7.91 13.32
CA VAL A 59 11.27 7.55 13.13
C VAL A 59 10.92 6.33 13.97
N GLU A 60 10.05 6.50 14.95
CA GLU A 60 9.64 5.43 15.88
C GLU A 60 8.77 4.35 15.24
N GLY A 61 8.10 4.66 14.14
CA GLY A 61 7.22 3.75 13.41
C GLY A 61 7.96 2.64 12.67
N THR A 62 7.26 1.55 12.40
CA THR A 62 7.81 0.40 11.65
C THR A 62 7.17 0.34 10.27
N LEU A 63 8.00 0.38 9.22
CA LEU A 63 7.56 0.22 7.83
C LEU A 63 7.93 -1.17 7.31
N ILE A 64 6.95 -1.87 6.78
CA ILE A 64 7.13 -3.13 6.08
C ILE A 64 6.63 -2.94 4.64
N VAL A 65 7.54 -2.95 3.68
CA VAL A 65 7.19 -2.93 2.25
C VAL A 65 7.28 -4.34 1.72
N LYS A 66 6.21 -4.79 1.06
CA LYS A 66 6.16 -6.11 0.41
C LYS A 66 5.74 -5.96 -1.04
N GLU A 67 6.65 -6.30 -1.93
CA GLU A 67 6.38 -6.37 -3.37
C GLU A 67 5.71 -7.69 -3.74
N TYR A 68 4.73 -7.61 -4.61
CA TYR A 68 4.18 -8.73 -5.37
C TYR A 68 4.14 -8.37 -6.85
N PRO A 69 4.62 -9.24 -7.75
CA PRO A 69 4.47 -9.01 -9.18
C PRO A 69 3.01 -8.82 -9.57
N THR A 70 2.75 -7.95 -10.54
CA THR A 70 1.40 -7.65 -11.04
C THR A 70 0.61 -8.93 -11.31
N LYS A 71 -0.62 -9.01 -10.83
CA LYS A 71 -1.53 -10.16 -10.95
C LYS A 71 -0.99 -11.49 -10.39
N SER A 72 0.06 -11.48 -9.60
CA SER A 72 0.57 -12.68 -8.93
C SER A 72 -0.08 -12.92 -7.56
N ALA A 73 -0.49 -11.85 -6.88
CA ALA A 73 -1.08 -11.91 -5.55
C ALA A 73 -2.60 -11.76 -5.59
N SER A 74 -3.25 -12.37 -4.62
CA SER A 74 -4.65 -12.18 -4.26
C SER A 74 -4.74 -11.65 -2.82
N THR A 75 -5.91 -11.27 -2.37
CA THR A 75 -6.19 -10.92 -0.97
C THR A 75 -5.81 -12.05 -0.01
N ARG A 76 -5.89 -13.32 -0.44
CA ARG A 76 -5.38 -14.46 0.34
C ARG A 76 -3.86 -14.38 0.53
N SER A 77 -3.12 -13.91 -0.47
CA SER A 77 -1.66 -13.72 -0.34
C SER A 77 -1.34 -12.66 0.70
N LEU A 78 -2.12 -11.56 0.74
CA LEU A 78 -1.98 -10.51 1.75
C LEU A 78 -2.26 -11.05 3.15
N ARG A 79 -3.37 -11.80 3.35
CA ARG A 79 -3.69 -12.45 4.62
C ARG A 79 -2.57 -13.38 5.09
N THR A 80 -2.07 -14.23 4.20
CA THR A 80 -0.97 -15.14 4.53
C THR A 80 0.28 -14.38 5.01
N HIS A 81 0.59 -13.24 4.41
CA HIS A 81 1.71 -12.42 4.85
C HIS A 81 1.43 -11.74 6.20
N LEU A 82 0.24 -11.18 6.39
CA LEU A 82 -0.18 -10.56 7.66
C LEU A 82 -0.17 -11.58 8.81
N GLU A 83 -0.63 -12.81 8.58
CA GLU A 83 -0.54 -13.89 9.58
C GLU A 83 0.91 -14.22 9.95
N LYS A 84 1.83 -14.25 8.97
CA LYS A 84 3.27 -14.43 9.26
C LYS A 84 3.87 -13.28 10.09
N LEU A 85 3.41 -12.06 9.87
CA LEU A 85 3.81 -10.91 10.68
C LEU A 85 3.25 -11.04 12.11
N LYS A 86 1.98 -11.41 12.24
CA LYS A 86 1.33 -11.65 13.53
C LYS A 86 2.04 -12.73 14.36
N MET A 87 2.51 -13.81 13.72
CA MET A 87 3.32 -14.84 14.38
C MET A 87 4.67 -14.33 14.92
N ARG A 88 5.09 -13.15 14.48
CA ARG A 88 6.30 -12.45 14.95
C ARG A 88 5.98 -11.27 15.85
N ASP A 89 4.77 -11.23 16.41
CA ASP A 89 4.24 -10.14 17.23
C ASP A 89 4.24 -8.77 16.51
N ILE A 90 4.17 -8.76 15.17
CA ILE A 90 4.06 -7.56 14.36
C ILE A 90 2.61 -7.43 13.88
N LEU A 91 1.86 -6.50 14.48
CA LEU A 91 0.49 -6.18 14.10
C LEU A 91 0.46 -4.86 13.33
N PRO A 92 -0.21 -4.79 12.17
CA PRO A 92 -0.33 -3.54 11.43
C PRO A 92 -1.28 -2.57 12.15
N ASP A 93 -0.88 -1.31 12.26
CA ASP A 93 -1.79 -0.20 12.56
C ASP A 93 -2.42 0.38 11.29
N MET A 94 -1.80 0.14 10.13
CA MET A 94 -2.28 0.58 8.82
C MET A 94 -1.78 -0.37 7.73
N VAL A 95 -2.66 -0.70 6.79
CA VAL A 95 -2.33 -1.48 5.60
C VAL A 95 -2.56 -0.62 4.37
N LEU A 96 -1.56 -0.55 3.49
CA LEU A 96 -1.62 0.15 2.21
C LEU A 96 -1.48 -0.86 1.08
N VAL A 97 -2.31 -0.74 0.05
CA VAL A 97 -2.29 -1.60 -1.13
C VAL A 97 -2.22 -0.72 -2.38
N ASP A 98 -1.09 -0.71 -3.07
CA ASP A 98 -0.83 0.14 -4.23
C ASP A 98 -0.75 -0.70 -5.52
N TYR A 99 -1.80 -0.88 -6.28
CA TYR A 99 -3.20 -0.56 -6.04
C TYR A 99 -4.08 -1.81 -6.18
N GLY A 100 -5.25 -1.79 -5.54
CA GLY A 100 -6.10 -2.99 -5.38
C GLY A 100 -6.55 -3.66 -6.68
N ASP A 101 -6.75 -2.90 -7.77
CA ASP A 101 -7.19 -3.43 -9.07
C ASP A 101 -6.16 -4.38 -9.73
N LEU A 102 -4.92 -4.42 -9.23
CA LEU A 102 -3.87 -5.33 -9.70
C LEU A 102 -3.88 -6.67 -8.95
N LEU A 103 -4.68 -6.80 -7.90
CA LEU A 103 -4.89 -8.08 -7.24
C LEU A 103 -5.66 -9.04 -8.16
N ARG A 104 -5.41 -10.33 -7.98
CA ARG A 104 -6.26 -11.37 -8.58
C ARG A 104 -7.45 -11.65 -7.65
N PRO A 105 -8.65 -11.85 -8.19
CA PRO A 105 -9.76 -12.35 -7.40
C PRO A 105 -9.42 -13.76 -6.88
N VAL A 106 -9.92 -14.10 -5.70
CA VAL A 106 -9.75 -15.45 -5.12
C VAL A 106 -10.60 -16.47 -5.88
N SER A 107 -11.76 -16.05 -6.37
CA SER A 107 -12.64 -16.85 -7.24
C SER A 107 -12.82 -16.15 -8.58
N ALA A 108 -12.71 -16.89 -9.67
CA ALA A 108 -12.97 -16.36 -11.00
C ALA A 108 -14.42 -15.92 -11.14
N GLN A 109 -14.65 -14.69 -11.56
CA GLN A 109 -15.95 -14.12 -11.85
C GLN A 109 -16.12 -13.98 -13.37
N LYS A 110 -17.36 -13.99 -13.85
CA LYS A 110 -17.67 -13.86 -15.28
C LYS A 110 -17.42 -12.43 -15.81
N GLU A 111 -17.53 -11.44 -14.93
CA GLU A 111 -17.39 -10.02 -15.28
C GLU A 111 -16.30 -9.37 -14.42
N LYS A 112 -15.47 -8.53 -15.05
CA LYS A 112 -14.38 -7.82 -14.39
C LYS A 112 -14.87 -6.90 -13.24
N ARG A 113 -16.07 -6.34 -13.38
CA ARG A 113 -16.70 -5.51 -12.34
C ARG A 113 -16.91 -6.30 -11.05
N ASN A 114 -17.46 -7.50 -11.16
CA ASN A 114 -17.70 -8.38 -10.02
C ASN A 114 -16.38 -8.87 -9.39
N GLU A 115 -15.31 -9.02 -10.19
CA GLU A 115 -13.97 -9.33 -9.69
C GLU A 115 -13.42 -8.21 -8.80
N LEU A 116 -13.55 -6.94 -9.24
CA LEU A 116 -13.10 -5.79 -8.47
C LEU A 116 -13.93 -5.63 -7.20
N GLU A 117 -15.25 -5.75 -7.29
CA GLU A 117 -16.14 -5.68 -6.13
C GLU A 117 -15.75 -6.71 -5.08
N SER A 118 -15.53 -7.98 -5.49
CA SER A 118 -15.06 -9.04 -4.60
C SER A 118 -13.72 -8.71 -3.94
N ILE A 119 -12.75 -8.15 -4.70
CA ILE A 119 -11.45 -7.74 -4.16
C ILE A 119 -11.62 -6.67 -3.08
N TYR A 120 -12.45 -5.67 -3.32
CA TYR A 120 -12.68 -4.59 -2.34
C TYR A 120 -13.44 -5.06 -1.11
N GLU A 121 -14.39 -5.98 -1.26
CA GLU A 121 -15.06 -6.64 -0.12
C GLU A 121 -14.07 -7.43 0.73
N GLU A 122 -13.16 -8.17 0.09
CA GLU A 122 -12.14 -8.94 0.78
C GLU A 122 -11.09 -8.03 1.48
N LEU A 123 -10.72 -6.88 0.89
CA LEU A 123 -9.87 -5.88 1.53
C LEU A 123 -10.56 -5.28 2.77
N ARG A 124 -11.87 -5.03 2.69
CA ARG A 124 -12.67 -4.60 3.85
C ARG A 124 -12.68 -5.69 4.95
N GLY A 125 -12.76 -6.96 4.54
CA GLY A 125 -12.64 -8.09 5.45
C GLY A 125 -11.29 -8.10 6.19
N ILE A 126 -10.19 -7.83 5.49
CA ILE A 126 -8.85 -7.70 6.10
C ILE A 126 -8.83 -6.56 7.12
N ALA A 127 -9.42 -5.41 6.80
CA ALA A 127 -9.47 -4.27 7.73
C ALA A 127 -10.18 -4.62 9.03
N ALA A 128 -11.28 -5.37 8.96
CA ALA A 128 -12.01 -5.83 10.15
C ALA A 128 -11.25 -6.90 10.94
N GLU A 129 -10.61 -7.85 10.24
CA GLU A 129 -9.87 -8.97 10.85
C GLU A 129 -8.65 -8.52 11.65
N TYR A 130 -7.94 -7.49 11.15
CA TYR A 130 -6.73 -6.95 11.79
C TYR A 130 -6.99 -5.66 12.58
N GLU A 131 -8.24 -5.20 12.65
CA GLU A 131 -8.62 -3.94 13.30
C GLU A 131 -7.77 -2.75 12.84
N ALA A 132 -7.38 -2.75 11.56
CA ALA A 132 -6.51 -1.76 10.96
C ALA A 132 -7.12 -1.18 9.67
N PRO A 133 -7.04 0.14 9.43
CA PRO A 133 -7.50 0.72 8.18
C PRO A 133 -6.71 0.16 7.00
N VAL A 134 -7.42 -0.21 5.94
CA VAL A 134 -6.85 -0.60 4.65
C VAL A 134 -7.11 0.52 3.65
N TRP A 135 -6.04 1.10 3.11
CA TRP A 135 -6.11 2.13 2.08
C TRP A 135 -5.61 1.58 0.76
N THR A 136 -6.33 1.87 -0.30
CA THR A 136 -5.92 1.52 -1.66
C THR A 136 -6.30 2.63 -2.63
N ALA A 137 -5.71 2.59 -3.82
CA ALA A 137 -6.08 3.41 -4.95
C ALA A 137 -6.81 2.56 -5.99
N SER A 138 -7.60 3.20 -6.84
CA SER A 138 -8.21 2.59 -8.01
C SER A 138 -7.99 3.49 -9.22
N GLN A 139 -7.85 2.89 -10.39
CA GLN A 139 -7.75 3.64 -11.65
C GLN A 139 -9.15 3.88 -12.22
N THR A 140 -9.45 5.14 -12.55
CA THR A 140 -10.64 5.47 -13.30
C THR A 140 -10.50 5.03 -14.76
N ASN A 141 -11.61 4.69 -15.39
CA ASN A 141 -11.65 4.44 -16.83
C ASN A 141 -11.54 5.75 -17.64
N ARG A 142 -11.42 5.65 -18.97
CA ARG A 142 -11.28 6.83 -19.84
C ARG A 142 -12.50 7.76 -19.82
N SER A 143 -13.69 7.27 -19.49
CA SER A 143 -14.89 8.11 -19.38
C SER A 143 -14.83 9.06 -18.19
N GLY A 144 -14.12 8.69 -17.11
CA GLY A 144 -13.89 9.55 -15.96
C GLY A 144 -12.99 10.76 -16.23
N LEU A 145 -12.19 10.76 -17.30
CA LEU A 145 -11.27 11.86 -17.61
C LEU A 145 -11.98 13.18 -17.95
N ASN A 146 -13.22 13.10 -18.43
CA ASN A 146 -14.03 14.27 -18.84
C ASN A 146 -15.23 14.51 -17.92
N ALA A 147 -15.33 13.78 -16.81
CA ALA A 147 -16.43 13.92 -15.86
C ALA A 147 -16.10 14.98 -14.82
N GLU A 148 -17.02 15.92 -14.56
CA GLU A 148 -16.89 16.87 -13.46
C GLU A 148 -16.91 16.16 -12.09
N VAL A 149 -17.59 15.01 -12.01
CA VAL A 149 -17.65 14.17 -10.82
C VAL A 149 -17.35 12.74 -11.23
N ILE A 150 -16.36 12.14 -10.59
CA ILE A 150 -16.01 10.73 -10.79
C ILE A 150 -16.99 9.87 -9.97
N THR A 151 -17.74 9.02 -10.67
CA THR A 151 -18.66 8.05 -10.07
C THR A 151 -18.06 6.64 -10.14
N MET A 152 -18.71 5.65 -9.49
CA MET A 152 -18.29 4.25 -9.59
C MET A 152 -18.43 3.65 -11.02
N GLU A 153 -19.06 4.38 -11.95
CA GLU A 153 -19.20 3.97 -13.36
C GLU A 153 -18.13 4.60 -14.26
N SER A 154 -17.33 5.50 -13.71
CA SER A 154 -16.27 6.25 -14.43
C SER A 154 -14.95 5.49 -14.48
#